data_5d22a6adbf182d04d2b998f96affc904
#
_entry.id   5d22a6adbf182d04d2b998f96affc904
#
_cell.length_a   1.000
_cell.length_b   1.000
_cell.length_c   1.000
_cell.angle_alpha   90.00
_cell.angle_beta   90.00
_cell.angle_gamma   90.00
#
_symmetry.space_group_name_H-M   'P 1'
#
loop_
_entity.id
_entity.type
_entity.pdbx_description
1 polymer ?
#
loop_
_entity_poly.entity_id
_entity_poly.type
_entity_poly.pdbx_seq_one_letter_code
_entity_poly.pdbx_strand_id
1 'polypeptide(L)'
;MATYYIDFTDGLEENDGLSPENARKNYTDLALEHGDTVLFRRGSFVRDMLHAKAYVRYGAYGEGKLPTFCGSIDVSYEQNWLLTEYENVWKCTELLRGDAGNLVFNDNECSATLRWAKSELCAQGDFYSCPLDSEQVEKKDGSRVLYIYSIGNPALVYSHIEAISFGTRCIVPLSHGMTIEDIRVMNSGVHGMAGQGNGITVRRCVFENIGGCPWSHEAKIRFGNGLEIWHRGNDILVENCVFKNIYDSCVTHQGPKSDTEPAVNFVCRDCTFDTYGMAAFEYRDKLPIRSVFERNVCLNAGSGFAMLGESRPRKSEIWPQPMGHHIFLWRIPEASNGGDLLICDNIFGAAPEGAAVYSIISPKAEAQITLKNNKYTPNERLLIHFGAKSYTSIEEFQMQTKNDFGSTYFNQN
;
A
#
# COMPACT_ATOMS: atom_id res chain seq x y z
N MET A 1 29.56 -13.47 4.33
CA MET A 1 28.55 -12.90 3.39
C MET A 1 28.43 -13.89 2.23
N ALA A 2 27.37 -14.63 2.20
CA ALA A 2 27.03 -15.58 1.14
C ALA A 2 25.92 -15.01 0.22
N THR A 3 25.85 -15.51 -1.01
CA THR A 3 24.74 -15.23 -1.91
C THR A 3 24.03 -16.55 -2.21
N TYR A 4 22.74 -16.58 -1.94
CA TYR A 4 21.89 -17.75 -2.19
C TYR A 4 20.92 -17.46 -3.34
N TYR A 5 20.79 -18.42 -4.23
CA TYR A 5 19.92 -18.40 -5.39
C TYR A 5 18.72 -19.30 -5.16
N ILE A 6 17.53 -18.75 -5.30
CA ILE A 6 16.25 -19.42 -5.03
C ILE A 6 15.41 -19.43 -6.30
N ASP A 7 14.94 -20.62 -6.66
CA ASP A 7 14.02 -20.82 -7.76
C ASP A 7 12.82 -21.65 -7.27
N PHE A 8 11.69 -20.98 -7.00
CA PHE A 8 10.48 -21.64 -6.52
C PHE A 8 9.87 -22.62 -7.51
N THR A 9 10.24 -22.54 -8.79
CA THR A 9 9.68 -23.37 -9.86
C THR A 9 10.54 -24.61 -10.12
N ASP A 10 11.80 -24.41 -10.47
CA ASP A 10 12.71 -25.44 -10.95
C ASP A 10 13.84 -25.79 -9.96
N GLY A 11 13.97 -25.05 -8.86
CA GLY A 11 14.98 -25.30 -7.82
C GLY A 11 14.71 -26.61 -7.07
N LEU A 12 15.77 -27.22 -6.51
CA LEU A 12 15.69 -28.46 -5.74
C LEU A 12 16.01 -28.18 -4.28
N GLU A 13 15.34 -28.92 -3.37
CA GLU A 13 15.56 -28.74 -1.92
C GLU A 13 16.97 -29.16 -1.48
N GLU A 14 17.54 -30.15 -2.15
CA GLU A 14 18.89 -30.67 -1.88
C GLU A 14 20.03 -29.81 -2.40
N ASN A 15 19.77 -28.82 -3.24
CA ASN A 15 20.78 -27.91 -3.76
C ASN A 15 21.33 -26.99 -2.65
N ASP A 16 22.58 -26.55 -2.77
CA ASP A 16 23.19 -25.60 -1.81
C ASP A 16 22.77 -24.15 -2.04
N GLY A 17 22.26 -23.84 -3.22
CA GLY A 17 21.82 -22.50 -3.61
C GLY A 17 22.97 -21.50 -3.85
N LEU A 18 24.23 -21.96 -3.98
CA LEU A 18 25.37 -21.06 -4.10
C LEU A 18 25.66 -20.59 -5.54
N SER A 19 24.92 -21.11 -6.52
CA SER A 19 24.96 -20.63 -7.90
C SER A 19 23.56 -20.66 -8.53
N PRO A 20 23.32 -19.90 -9.63
CA PRO A 20 22.05 -19.95 -10.35
C PRO A 20 21.67 -21.35 -10.86
N GLU A 21 22.66 -22.14 -11.29
CA GLU A 21 22.48 -23.49 -11.82
C GLU A 21 22.16 -24.50 -10.71
N ASN A 22 22.55 -24.19 -9.47
CA ASN A 22 22.32 -25.01 -8.29
C ASN A 22 21.36 -24.32 -7.31
N ALA A 23 20.35 -23.63 -7.85
CA ALA A 23 19.36 -22.89 -7.06
C ALA A 23 18.52 -23.82 -6.17
N ARG A 24 18.22 -23.38 -4.95
CA ARG A 24 17.30 -24.06 -4.03
C ARG A 24 15.87 -23.73 -4.35
N LYS A 25 14.98 -24.64 -4.02
CA LYS A 25 13.54 -24.42 -4.10
C LYS A 25 13.02 -23.53 -2.96
N ASN A 26 13.66 -23.59 -1.79
CA ASN A 26 13.26 -22.87 -0.59
C ASN A 26 14.48 -22.22 0.10
N TYR A 27 14.24 -21.18 0.89
CA TYR A 27 15.28 -20.45 1.61
C TYR A 27 14.98 -20.30 3.10
N THR A 28 13.80 -20.71 3.56
CA THR A 28 13.34 -20.47 4.95
C THR A 28 14.15 -21.24 6.00
N ASP A 29 14.79 -22.32 5.59
CA ASP A 29 15.69 -23.14 6.41
C ASP A 29 17.16 -22.69 6.38
N LEU A 30 17.50 -21.71 5.55
CA LEU A 30 18.85 -21.17 5.47
C LEU A 30 19.23 -20.42 6.77
N ALA A 31 20.40 -20.74 7.31
CA ALA A 31 20.99 -20.05 8.43
C ALA A 31 21.61 -18.71 7.99
N LEU A 32 20.75 -17.80 7.49
CA LEU A 32 21.20 -16.50 6.99
C LEU A 32 21.92 -15.68 8.08
N GLU A 33 23.01 -15.05 7.70
CA GLU A 33 23.82 -14.18 8.56
C GLU A 33 23.78 -12.71 8.08
N HIS A 34 24.29 -11.83 8.92
CA HIS A 34 24.40 -10.40 8.59
C HIS A 34 25.26 -10.18 7.34
N GLY A 35 24.67 -9.50 6.35
CA GLY A 35 25.30 -9.19 5.07
C GLY A 35 25.07 -10.24 3.98
N ASP A 36 24.36 -11.33 4.28
CA ASP A 36 23.99 -12.29 3.25
C ASP A 36 22.98 -11.72 2.25
N THR A 37 22.96 -12.34 1.08
CA THR A 37 22.07 -11.97 -0.02
C THR A 37 21.25 -13.19 -0.45
N VAL A 38 19.94 -13.00 -0.62
CA VAL A 38 19.02 -14.00 -1.18
C VAL A 38 18.46 -13.45 -2.47
N LEU A 39 18.67 -14.15 -3.56
CA LEU A 39 18.21 -13.77 -4.90
C LEU A 39 17.16 -14.76 -5.38
N PHE A 40 16.00 -14.24 -5.75
CA PHE A 40 14.91 -15.01 -6.33
C PHE A 40 14.96 -14.97 -7.86
N ARG A 41 14.73 -16.11 -8.51
CA ARG A 41 14.68 -16.16 -9.98
C ARG A 41 13.56 -15.28 -10.52
N ARG A 42 13.85 -14.48 -11.51
CA ARG A 42 12.83 -13.74 -12.24
C ARG A 42 11.86 -14.70 -12.91
N GLY A 43 10.56 -14.36 -12.91
CA GLY A 43 9.47 -15.22 -13.34
C GLY A 43 8.86 -16.08 -12.23
N SER A 44 9.51 -16.24 -11.08
CA SER A 44 8.96 -16.96 -9.93
C SER A 44 7.71 -16.27 -9.37
N PHE A 45 6.73 -17.10 -8.99
CA PHE A 45 5.50 -16.66 -8.34
C PHE A 45 5.23 -17.55 -7.12
N VAL A 46 5.06 -16.95 -5.95
CA VAL A 46 4.78 -17.64 -4.70
C VAL A 46 3.62 -17.00 -3.96
N ARG A 47 2.67 -17.85 -3.49
CA ARG A 47 1.54 -17.42 -2.64
C ARG A 47 1.93 -17.52 -1.18
N ASP A 48 2.86 -16.68 -0.77
CA ASP A 48 3.37 -16.61 0.60
C ASP A 48 3.99 -15.24 0.86
N MET A 49 4.33 -14.99 2.12
CA MET A 49 5.10 -13.82 2.52
C MET A 49 6.60 -14.06 2.32
N LEU A 50 7.35 -12.99 2.14
CA LEU A 50 8.81 -13.03 2.21
C LEU A 50 9.24 -13.13 3.68
N HIS A 51 9.75 -14.28 4.11
CA HIS A 51 10.30 -14.48 5.45
C HIS A 51 11.68 -13.81 5.56
N ALA A 52 11.67 -12.50 5.81
CA ALA A 52 12.85 -11.67 5.78
C ALA A 52 13.54 -11.55 7.14
N LYS A 53 14.87 -11.49 7.14
CA LYS A 53 15.73 -11.25 8.31
C LYS A 53 16.39 -9.89 8.23
N ALA A 54 16.63 -9.28 9.41
CA ALA A 54 17.42 -8.06 9.53
C ALA A 54 18.83 -8.21 8.94
N TYR A 55 19.34 -7.13 8.35
CA TYR A 55 20.68 -7.04 7.75
C TYR A 55 20.94 -7.99 6.59
N VAL A 56 19.91 -8.49 5.93
CA VAL A 56 20.00 -9.35 4.76
C VAL A 56 19.44 -8.59 3.54
N ARG A 57 20.06 -8.81 2.39
CA ARG A 57 19.60 -8.29 1.11
C ARG A 57 18.76 -9.33 0.39
N TYR A 58 17.59 -8.92 -0.10
CA TYR A 58 16.70 -9.72 -0.91
C TYR A 58 16.52 -9.06 -2.28
N GLY A 59 16.67 -9.83 -3.35
CA GLY A 59 16.60 -9.30 -4.70
C GLY A 59 16.23 -10.36 -5.73
N ALA A 60 16.55 -10.10 -7.00
CA ALA A 60 16.26 -10.99 -8.10
C ALA A 60 17.51 -11.32 -8.93
N TYR A 61 17.48 -12.47 -9.62
CA TYR A 61 18.46 -12.85 -10.62
C TYR A 61 17.80 -13.38 -11.90
N GLY A 62 18.56 -13.48 -12.97
CA GLY A 62 18.09 -13.91 -14.28
C GLY A 62 17.33 -12.82 -15.04
N GLU A 63 16.58 -13.21 -16.04
CA GLU A 63 15.82 -12.32 -16.91
C GLU A 63 14.30 -12.58 -16.80
N GLY A 64 13.49 -11.59 -17.19
CA GLY A 64 12.03 -11.68 -17.21
C GLY A 64 11.32 -10.88 -16.14
N LYS A 65 10.07 -11.27 -15.82
CA LYS A 65 9.21 -10.59 -14.83
C LYS A 65 9.84 -10.67 -13.44
N LEU A 66 9.56 -9.66 -12.61
CA LEU A 66 9.99 -9.67 -11.22
C LEU A 66 9.46 -10.90 -10.46
N PRO A 67 10.26 -11.51 -9.57
CA PRO A 67 9.75 -12.50 -8.64
C PRO A 67 8.62 -11.91 -7.83
N THR A 68 7.51 -12.63 -7.72
CA THR A 68 6.26 -12.12 -7.17
C THR A 68 5.87 -12.87 -5.90
N PHE A 69 5.66 -12.11 -4.83
CA PHE A 69 5.06 -12.56 -3.57
C PHE A 69 3.60 -12.09 -3.54
N CYS A 70 2.67 -13.02 -3.39
CA CYS A 70 1.24 -12.81 -3.52
C CYS A 70 0.51 -13.27 -2.25
N GLY A 71 -0.32 -12.38 -1.69
CA GLY A 71 -1.06 -12.65 -0.45
C GLY A 71 -2.48 -13.19 -0.64
N SER A 72 -2.95 -13.35 -1.87
CA SER A 72 -4.30 -13.85 -2.18
C SER A 72 -4.34 -15.35 -2.40
N ILE A 73 -5.54 -15.89 -2.40
CA ILE A 73 -5.85 -17.24 -2.90
C ILE A 73 -6.62 -17.13 -4.21
N ASP A 74 -6.37 -18.10 -5.10
CA ASP A 74 -7.09 -18.27 -6.36
C ASP A 74 -8.38 -19.06 -6.10
N VAL A 75 -9.52 -18.47 -6.40
CA VAL A 75 -10.85 -19.07 -6.27
C VAL A 75 -11.61 -19.05 -7.59
N SER A 76 -10.89 -19.19 -8.68
CA SER A 76 -11.41 -19.11 -10.06
C SER A 76 -12.15 -20.36 -10.54
N TYR A 77 -12.23 -21.42 -9.75
CA TYR A 77 -12.82 -22.68 -10.19
C TYR A 77 -14.29 -22.78 -9.80
N GLU A 78 -15.13 -23.38 -10.67
CA GLU A 78 -16.58 -23.52 -10.43
C GLU A 78 -16.91 -24.21 -9.10
N GLN A 79 -16.14 -25.25 -8.72
CA GLN A 79 -16.30 -25.95 -7.45
C GLN A 79 -15.97 -25.13 -6.20
N ASN A 80 -15.32 -23.98 -6.35
CA ASN A 80 -15.10 -23.07 -5.25
C ASN A 80 -16.39 -22.33 -4.83
N TRP A 81 -17.49 -22.43 -5.59
CA TRP A 81 -18.66 -21.63 -5.39
C TRP A 81 -19.93 -22.47 -5.23
N LEU A 82 -20.63 -22.30 -4.14
CA LEU A 82 -21.91 -22.90 -3.84
C LEU A 82 -22.99 -21.83 -3.77
N LEU A 83 -24.07 -22.01 -4.56
CA LEU A 83 -25.24 -21.16 -4.48
C LEU A 83 -25.89 -21.32 -3.10
N THR A 84 -26.22 -20.20 -2.46
CA THR A 84 -26.94 -20.21 -1.17
C THR A 84 -28.45 -20.19 -1.38
N GLU A 85 -29.20 -20.16 -0.27
CA GLU A 85 -30.66 -19.95 -0.28
C GLU A 85 -31.10 -18.54 -0.72
N TYR A 86 -30.15 -17.60 -0.79
CA TYR A 86 -30.40 -16.23 -1.25
C TYR A 86 -30.13 -16.11 -2.73
N GLU A 87 -31.00 -15.40 -3.43
CA GLU A 87 -30.89 -15.21 -4.89
C GLU A 87 -29.58 -14.55 -5.28
N ASN A 88 -28.83 -15.19 -6.21
CA ASN A 88 -27.54 -14.73 -6.72
C ASN A 88 -26.42 -14.55 -5.66
N VAL A 89 -26.60 -15.06 -4.46
CA VAL A 89 -25.55 -15.05 -3.42
C VAL A 89 -24.84 -16.39 -3.37
N TRP A 90 -23.54 -16.35 -3.62
CA TRP A 90 -22.67 -17.52 -3.67
C TRP A 90 -21.73 -17.52 -2.46
N LYS A 91 -21.48 -18.70 -1.93
CA LYS A 91 -20.55 -18.96 -0.83
C LYS A 91 -19.29 -19.61 -1.38
N CYS A 92 -18.11 -19.08 -1.04
CA CYS A 92 -16.84 -19.72 -1.36
C CYS A 92 -16.62 -20.97 -0.47
N THR A 93 -16.13 -22.05 -1.07
CA THR A 93 -15.76 -23.27 -0.34
C THR A 93 -14.41 -23.15 0.35
N GLU A 94 -13.53 -22.28 -0.18
CA GLU A 94 -12.24 -21.98 0.42
C GLU A 94 -12.41 -21.02 1.60
N LEU A 95 -11.79 -21.35 2.73
CA LEU A 95 -11.79 -20.47 3.90
C LEU A 95 -10.66 -19.45 3.84
N LEU A 96 -11.00 -18.20 4.07
CA LEU A 96 -10.01 -17.14 4.19
C LEU A 96 -9.38 -17.14 5.59
N ARG A 97 -8.13 -16.70 5.67
CA ARG A 97 -7.50 -16.36 6.94
C ARG A 97 -7.78 -14.89 7.28
N GLY A 98 -8.83 -14.67 8.07
CA GLY A 98 -9.30 -13.33 8.41
C GLY A 98 -10.20 -12.71 7.33
N ASP A 99 -10.62 -11.47 7.57
CA ASP A 99 -11.58 -10.78 6.72
C ASP A 99 -11.05 -10.56 5.28
N ALA A 100 -11.96 -10.64 4.32
CA ALA A 100 -11.66 -10.26 2.95
C ALA A 100 -11.45 -8.74 2.84
N GLY A 101 -10.35 -8.35 2.21
CA GLY A 101 -10.05 -6.95 1.93
C GLY A 101 -10.46 -6.51 0.54
N ASN A 102 -10.35 -7.40 -0.44
CA ASN A 102 -10.74 -7.16 -1.81
C ASN A 102 -10.93 -8.47 -2.55
N LEU A 103 -11.69 -8.45 -3.63
CA LEU A 103 -11.65 -9.44 -4.69
C LEU A 103 -11.19 -8.75 -5.96
N VAL A 104 -10.30 -9.38 -6.68
CA VAL A 104 -9.77 -8.89 -7.94
C VAL A 104 -10.16 -9.85 -9.05
N PHE A 105 -10.74 -9.32 -10.11
CA PHE A 105 -11.28 -10.10 -11.22
C PHE A 105 -10.50 -9.90 -12.50
N ASN A 106 -10.51 -10.92 -13.36
CA ASN A 106 -10.03 -10.86 -14.74
C ASN A 106 -8.60 -10.28 -14.86
N ASP A 107 -7.66 -10.81 -14.07
CA ASP A 107 -6.26 -10.37 -14.09
C ASP A 107 -6.05 -8.86 -13.82
N ASN A 108 -6.76 -8.33 -12.82
CA ASN A 108 -6.74 -6.93 -12.39
C ASN A 108 -7.56 -5.95 -13.24
N GLU A 109 -8.48 -6.39 -14.05
CA GLU A 109 -9.35 -5.49 -14.80
C GLU A 109 -10.34 -4.74 -13.89
N CYS A 110 -10.87 -5.42 -12.86
CA CYS A 110 -11.78 -4.79 -11.91
C CYS A 110 -11.68 -5.37 -10.49
N SER A 111 -12.19 -4.61 -9.54
CA SER A 111 -12.26 -4.97 -8.12
C SER A 111 -13.71 -5.05 -7.66
N ALA A 112 -13.93 -5.83 -6.62
CA ALA A 112 -15.22 -6.02 -5.97
C ALA A 112 -15.57 -4.89 -4.98
N THR A 113 -16.83 -4.79 -4.62
CA THR A 113 -17.32 -3.84 -3.62
C THR A 113 -17.59 -4.54 -2.30
N LEU A 114 -16.85 -4.18 -1.24
CA LEU A 114 -17.09 -4.69 0.10
C LEU A 114 -18.42 -4.18 0.65
N ARG A 115 -19.22 -5.11 1.19
CA ARG A 115 -20.42 -4.83 1.98
C ARG A 115 -20.18 -5.20 3.44
N TRP A 116 -20.88 -4.53 4.34
CA TRP A 116 -20.69 -4.70 5.78
C TRP A 116 -21.66 -5.72 6.40
N ALA A 117 -22.62 -6.19 5.63
CA ALA A 117 -23.52 -7.25 6.02
C ALA A 117 -23.89 -8.13 4.81
N LYS A 118 -24.17 -9.41 5.05
CA LYS A 118 -24.62 -10.35 4.00
C LYS A 118 -25.91 -9.89 3.33
N SER A 119 -26.81 -9.23 4.08
CA SER A 119 -28.07 -8.68 3.57
C SER A 119 -27.90 -7.48 2.62
N GLU A 120 -26.70 -6.90 2.55
CA GLU A 120 -26.38 -5.79 1.64
C GLU A 120 -25.87 -6.26 0.25
N LEU A 121 -25.71 -7.57 0.06
CA LEU A 121 -25.27 -8.15 -1.20
C LEU A 121 -26.39 -8.07 -2.24
N CYS A 122 -26.30 -7.14 -3.18
CA CYS A 122 -27.37 -6.87 -4.16
C CYS A 122 -26.90 -6.47 -5.57
N ALA A 123 -25.61 -6.27 -5.78
CA ALA A 123 -25.07 -5.87 -7.06
C ALA A 123 -23.90 -6.79 -7.48
N GLN A 124 -23.71 -6.98 -8.78
CA GLN A 124 -22.64 -7.80 -9.32
C GLN A 124 -21.28 -7.40 -8.75
N GLY A 125 -20.57 -8.36 -8.11
CA GLY A 125 -19.29 -8.13 -7.49
C GLY A 125 -19.35 -7.59 -6.06
N ASP A 126 -20.52 -7.43 -5.44
CA ASP A 126 -20.62 -7.18 -4.01
C ASP A 126 -20.10 -8.40 -3.24
N PHE A 127 -19.25 -8.18 -2.23
CA PHE A 127 -18.76 -9.27 -1.40
C PHE A 127 -18.84 -8.95 0.10
N TYR A 128 -18.88 -10.00 0.88
CA TYR A 128 -18.91 -9.95 2.34
C TYR A 128 -18.15 -11.15 2.92
N SER A 129 -17.48 -10.99 4.04
CA SER A 129 -16.89 -12.10 4.77
C SER A 129 -17.30 -12.07 6.24
N CYS A 130 -17.49 -13.25 6.82
CA CYS A 130 -17.87 -13.38 8.22
C CYS A 130 -17.15 -14.56 8.90
N PRO A 131 -17.01 -14.55 10.25
CA PRO A 131 -16.46 -15.68 11.00
C PRO A 131 -17.18 -16.99 10.69
N LEU A 132 -16.42 -18.09 10.63
CA LEU A 132 -16.99 -19.43 10.46
C LEU A 132 -17.74 -19.88 11.72
N ASP A 133 -17.15 -19.67 12.89
CA ASP A 133 -17.58 -20.32 14.14
C ASP A 133 -17.96 -19.34 15.25
N SER A 134 -18.10 -18.05 14.98
CA SER A 134 -18.47 -17.08 16.02
C SER A 134 -19.26 -15.91 15.48
N GLU A 135 -20.15 -15.37 16.30
CA GLU A 135 -20.87 -14.13 16.00
C GLU A 135 -20.01 -12.87 16.24
N GLN A 136 -18.75 -13.03 16.72
CA GLN A 136 -17.84 -11.91 17.01
C GLN A 136 -17.15 -11.42 15.72
N VAL A 137 -17.82 -10.55 15.00
CA VAL A 137 -17.34 -9.95 13.74
C VAL A 137 -16.05 -9.17 13.94
N GLU A 138 -15.83 -8.58 15.13
CA GLU A 138 -14.61 -7.81 15.46
C GLU A 138 -13.34 -8.66 15.60
N LYS A 139 -13.46 -9.98 15.68
CA LYS A 139 -12.27 -10.85 15.72
C LYS A 139 -11.63 -10.90 14.34
N LYS A 140 -10.53 -10.20 14.15
CA LYS A 140 -9.85 -10.04 12.86
C LYS A 140 -9.14 -11.31 12.39
N ASP A 141 -8.67 -12.13 13.32
CA ASP A 141 -8.00 -13.41 13.06
C ASP A 141 -9.02 -14.56 13.06
N GLY A 142 -8.67 -15.63 12.35
CA GLY A 142 -9.46 -16.85 12.28
C GLY A 142 -10.09 -17.05 10.91
N SER A 143 -10.70 -18.23 10.74
CA SER A 143 -11.31 -18.61 9.47
C SER A 143 -12.54 -17.77 9.15
N ARG A 144 -12.63 -17.31 7.90
CA ARG A 144 -13.77 -16.57 7.37
C ARG A 144 -14.38 -17.27 6.19
N VAL A 145 -15.70 -17.16 6.10
CA VAL A 145 -16.47 -17.55 4.92
C VAL A 145 -16.66 -16.33 4.05
N LEU A 146 -16.35 -16.48 2.76
CA LEU A 146 -16.53 -15.45 1.74
C LEU A 146 -17.87 -15.66 1.03
N TYR A 147 -18.63 -14.59 0.86
CA TYR A 147 -19.85 -14.51 0.06
C TYR A 147 -19.69 -13.46 -1.04
N ILE A 148 -20.25 -13.74 -2.20
CA ILE A 148 -20.30 -12.80 -3.33
C ILE A 148 -21.72 -12.80 -3.94
N TYR A 149 -22.18 -11.64 -4.38
CA TYR A 149 -23.32 -11.52 -5.28
C TYR A 149 -22.86 -11.66 -6.72
N SER A 150 -23.41 -12.62 -7.44
CA SER A 150 -23.11 -12.84 -8.85
C SER A 150 -24.29 -13.45 -9.60
N ILE A 151 -24.66 -12.86 -10.74
CA ILE A 151 -25.65 -13.44 -11.62
C ILE A 151 -25.00 -14.58 -12.38
N GLY A 152 -25.17 -15.80 -11.84
CA GLY A 152 -24.49 -17.01 -12.26
C GLY A 152 -23.28 -17.35 -11.40
N ASN A 153 -22.72 -18.57 -11.60
CA ASN A 153 -21.53 -19.00 -10.85
C ASN A 153 -20.39 -18.01 -11.10
N PRO A 154 -19.76 -17.45 -10.03
CA PRO A 154 -18.70 -16.44 -10.19
C PRO A 154 -17.58 -16.85 -11.16
N ALA A 155 -17.16 -18.13 -11.12
CA ALA A 155 -16.12 -18.65 -11.98
C ALA A 155 -16.52 -18.82 -13.47
N LEU A 156 -17.80 -18.71 -13.78
CA LEU A 156 -18.31 -18.65 -15.16
C LEU A 156 -18.51 -17.20 -15.64
N VAL A 157 -18.59 -16.26 -14.69
CA VAL A 157 -18.76 -14.82 -14.98
C VAL A 157 -17.41 -14.13 -15.12
N TYR A 158 -16.45 -14.49 -14.27
CA TYR A 158 -15.10 -13.93 -14.25
C TYR A 158 -14.09 -14.98 -14.67
N SER A 159 -13.16 -14.62 -15.54
CA SER A 159 -12.10 -15.52 -16.03
C SER A 159 -11.06 -15.87 -14.97
N HIS A 160 -10.88 -14.97 -13.98
CA HIS A 160 -9.95 -15.14 -12.87
C HIS A 160 -10.48 -14.40 -11.63
N ILE A 161 -10.34 -15.02 -10.44
CA ILE A 161 -10.82 -14.45 -9.17
C ILE A 161 -9.75 -14.63 -8.10
N GLU A 162 -9.15 -13.54 -7.65
CA GLU A 162 -8.21 -13.51 -6.53
C GLU A 162 -8.91 -12.99 -5.27
N ALA A 163 -8.93 -13.80 -4.21
CA ALA A 163 -9.49 -13.40 -2.92
C ALA A 163 -8.37 -12.93 -1.98
N ILE A 164 -8.38 -11.64 -1.66
CA ILE A 164 -7.39 -10.97 -0.82
C ILE A 164 -7.93 -10.88 0.60
N SER A 165 -7.18 -11.37 1.59
CA SER A 165 -7.63 -11.43 2.97
C SER A 165 -6.59 -10.92 3.98
N PHE A 166 -7.00 -10.81 5.24
CA PHE A 166 -6.17 -10.37 6.37
C PHE A 166 -5.02 -11.35 6.70
N GLY A 167 -5.03 -12.56 6.16
CA GLY A 167 -4.15 -13.67 6.56
C GLY A 167 -2.65 -13.39 6.46
N THR A 168 -2.24 -12.51 5.57
CA THR A 168 -0.88 -11.97 5.49
C THR A 168 -0.93 -10.49 5.92
N ARG A 169 -0.54 -10.20 7.16
CA ARG A 169 -0.53 -8.82 7.70
C ARG A 169 0.41 -7.89 6.94
N CYS A 170 1.50 -8.43 6.44
CA CYS A 170 2.38 -7.79 5.47
C CYS A 170 3.06 -8.89 4.64
N ILE A 171 3.24 -8.63 3.37
CA ILE A 171 3.94 -9.59 2.50
C ILE A 171 5.43 -9.61 2.82
N VAL A 172 6.01 -8.45 3.20
CA VAL A 172 7.40 -8.33 3.60
C VAL A 172 7.49 -7.65 4.97
N PRO A 173 7.84 -8.37 6.04
CA PRO A 173 8.14 -7.76 7.33
C PRO A 173 9.49 -7.04 7.29
N LEU A 174 9.46 -5.72 7.49
CA LEU A 174 10.65 -4.87 7.47
C LEU A 174 11.37 -4.87 8.83
N SER A 175 12.71 -4.78 8.79
CA SER A 175 13.57 -4.69 9.97
C SER A 175 14.88 -3.96 9.63
N HIS A 176 15.77 -3.83 10.61
CA HIS A 176 17.02 -3.07 10.50
C HIS A 176 17.93 -3.56 9.35
N GLY A 177 18.53 -2.60 8.64
CA GLY A 177 19.58 -2.84 7.65
C GLY A 177 19.18 -3.70 6.46
N MET A 178 17.89 -3.83 6.19
CA MET A 178 17.39 -4.60 5.06
C MET A 178 17.53 -3.86 3.75
N THR A 179 17.84 -4.61 2.70
CA THR A 179 17.66 -4.16 1.31
C THR A 179 16.69 -5.09 0.61
N ILE A 180 15.58 -4.55 0.10
CA ILE A 180 14.60 -5.27 -0.71
C ILE A 180 14.58 -4.62 -2.09
N GLU A 181 14.89 -5.40 -3.12
CA GLU A 181 14.99 -4.86 -4.47
C GLU A 181 14.53 -5.82 -5.55
N ASP A 182 14.05 -5.27 -6.66
CA ASP A 182 13.62 -6.07 -7.81
C ASP A 182 12.57 -7.14 -7.47
N ILE A 183 11.62 -6.84 -6.58
CA ILE A 183 10.55 -7.75 -6.13
C ILE A 183 9.20 -7.11 -6.39
N ARG A 184 8.22 -7.94 -6.81
CA ARG A 184 6.81 -7.56 -6.86
C ARG A 184 6.08 -8.12 -5.64
N VAL A 185 5.33 -7.26 -4.98
CA VAL A 185 4.46 -7.55 -3.84
C VAL A 185 3.04 -7.26 -4.26
N MET A 186 2.15 -8.24 -4.19
CA MET A 186 0.78 -8.04 -4.65
C MET A 186 -0.26 -8.74 -3.80
N ASN A 187 -1.49 -8.22 -3.88
CA ASN A 187 -2.68 -8.84 -3.29
C ASN A 187 -2.56 -9.08 -1.78
N SER A 188 -2.06 -8.09 -1.04
CA SER A 188 -2.08 -8.13 0.43
C SER A 188 -3.34 -7.45 0.98
N GLY A 189 -4.02 -8.09 1.90
CA GLY A 189 -5.21 -7.50 2.53
C GLY A 189 -4.90 -6.38 3.53
N VAL A 190 -3.65 -6.27 3.98
CA VAL A 190 -3.22 -5.26 4.96
C VAL A 190 -2.10 -4.40 4.39
N HIS A 191 -0.84 -4.75 4.58
CA HIS A 191 0.29 -3.97 4.07
C HIS A 191 1.10 -4.77 3.05
N GLY A 192 1.69 -4.09 2.08
CA GLY A 192 2.64 -4.71 1.19
C GLY A 192 3.95 -5.00 1.90
N MET A 193 4.59 -3.96 2.43
CA MET A 193 5.75 -4.05 3.31
C MET A 193 5.48 -3.24 4.57
N ALA A 194 5.75 -3.80 5.74
CA ALA A 194 5.57 -3.06 6.98
C ALA A 194 6.54 -3.52 8.07
N GLY A 195 6.95 -2.60 8.94
CA GLY A 195 7.81 -2.91 10.07
C GLY A 195 8.49 -1.68 10.65
N GLN A 196 9.50 -1.94 11.48
CA GLN A 196 10.30 -0.89 12.11
C GLN A 196 11.78 -1.20 11.97
N GLY A 197 12.58 -0.18 11.77
CA GLY A 197 14.03 -0.35 11.69
C GLY A 197 14.71 0.87 11.09
N ASN A 198 16.04 0.89 11.17
CA ASN A 198 16.89 1.90 10.57
C ASN A 198 17.69 1.29 9.42
N GLY A 199 18.09 2.10 8.45
CA GLY A 199 18.91 1.67 7.32
C GLY A 199 18.18 0.73 6.36
N ILE A 200 16.88 0.97 6.11
CA ILE A 200 16.08 0.15 5.20
C ILE A 200 16.13 0.76 3.79
N THR A 201 16.43 -0.07 2.81
CA THR A 201 16.38 0.29 1.40
C THR A 201 15.35 -0.56 0.66
N VAL A 202 14.38 0.09 0.02
CA VAL A 202 13.40 -0.54 -0.88
C VAL A 202 13.53 0.10 -2.25
N ARG A 203 13.91 -0.67 -3.26
CA ARG A 203 14.15 -0.10 -4.59
C ARG A 203 13.75 -1.02 -5.74
N ARG A 204 13.29 -0.43 -6.83
CA ARG A 204 12.84 -1.14 -8.03
C ARG A 204 11.80 -2.23 -7.75
N CYS A 205 10.96 -1.98 -6.72
CA CYS A 205 9.89 -2.87 -6.33
C CYS A 205 8.56 -2.42 -6.92
N VAL A 206 7.64 -3.37 -7.07
CA VAL A 206 6.27 -3.11 -7.52
C VAL A 206 5.31 -3.54 -6.42
N PHE A 207 4.40 -2.66 -6.04
CA PHE A 207 3.32 -2.89 -5.08
C PHE A 207 1.99 -2.79 -5.81
N GLU A 208 1.15 -3.82 -5.72
CA GLU A 208 -0.11 -3.86 -6.47
C GLU A 208 -1.24 -4.50 -5.67
N ASN A 209 -2.43 -3.87 -5.68
CA ASN A 209 -3.63 -4.34 -4.98
C ASN A 209 -3.39 -4.58 -3.47
N ILE A 210 -2.98 -3.55 -2.77
CA ILE A 210 -2.61 -3.65 -1.35
C ILE A 210 -3.67 -3.00 -0.47
N GLY A 211 -4.04 -3.70 0.59
CA GLY A 211 -4.91 -3.19 1.64
C GLY A 211 -6.38 -3.59 1.49
N GLY A 212 -7.21 -2.90 2.24
CA GLY A 212 -8.66 -2.99 2.16
C GLY A 212 -9.35 -3.86 3.20
N CYS A 213 -8.61 -4.62 4.02
CA CYS A 213 -9.25 -5.39 5.10
C CYS A 213 -9.89 -4.49 6.15
N PRO A 214 -11.00 -4.92 6.76
CA PRO A 214 -11.63 -4.22 7.87
C PRO A 214 -10.68 -4.04 9.06
N TRP A 215 -10.57 -2.80 9.54
CA TRP A 215 -9.95 -2.47 10.83
C TRP A 215 -10.99 -2.52 11.94
N SER A 216 -12.20 -1.96 11.69
CA SER A 216 -13.34 -1.99 12.58
C SER A 216 -14.61 -2.15 11.75
N HIS A 217 -15.39 -3.17 12.07
CA HIS A 217 -16.70 -3.40 11.46
C HIS A 217 -17.72 -2.36 11.95
N GLU A 218 -17.72 -2.06 13.24
CA GLU A 218 -18.63 -1.09 13.85
C GLU A 218 -18.47 0.30 13.22
N ALA A 219 -17.22 0.76 13.12
CA ALA A 219 -16.91 2.08 12.55
C ALA A 219 -16.82 2.07 11.02
N LYS A 220 -16.95 0.91 10.36
CA LYS A 220 -16.78 0.71 8.91
C LYS A 220 -15.44 1.25 8.41
N ILE A 221 -14.36 0.99 9.17
CA ILE A 221 -12.99 1.40 8.83
C ILE A 221 -12.26 0.21 8.20
N ARG A 222 -11.65 0.46 7.06
CA ARG A 222 -10.71 -0.43 6.37
C ARG A 222 -9.33 0.20 6.38
N PHE A 223 -8.27 -0.58 6.12
CA PHE A 223 -6.90 -0.07 6.14
C PHE A 223 -5.96 -0.87 5.23
N GLY A 224 -4.73 -0.38 5.07
CA GLY A 224 -3.66 -1.09 4.42
C GLY A 224 -2.83 -0.23 3.47
N ASN A 225 -1.55 -0.08 3.79
CA ASN A 225 -0.59 0.77 3.10
C ASN A 225 0.34 -0.04 2.19
N GLY A 226 0.85 0.58 1.14
CA GLY A 226 1.85 -0.06 0.29
C GLY A 226 3.11 -0.39 1.06
N LEU A 227 3.77 0.62 1.62
CA LEU A 227 4.92 0.51 2.50
C LEU A 227 4.68 1.33 3.77
N GLU A 228 4.83 0.72 4.93
CA GLU A 228 4.63 1.37 6.22
C GLU A 228 5.82 1.17 7.15
N ILE A 229 6.39 2.28 7.63
CA ILE A 229 7.43 2.29 8.64
C ILE A 229 6.82 2.73 9.96
N TRP A 230 7.03 1.91 11.01
CA TRP A 230 6.55 2.18 12.36
C TRP A 230 7.64 2.77 13.25
N HIS A 231 7.25 3.58 14.21
CA HIS A 231 8.11 4.14 15.24
C HIS A 231 9.31 4.94 14.69
N ARG A 232 10.51 4.58 15.12
CA ARG A 232 11.77 5.19 14.70
C ARG A 232 12.22 4.55 13.39
N GLY A 233 12.09 5.25 12.30
CA GLY A 233 12.55 4.81 10.99
C GLY A 233 13.58 5.82 10.47
N ASN A 234 14.87 5.63 10.82
CA ASN A 234 15.94 6.49 10.32
C ASN A 234 16.64 5.84 9.13
N ASP A 235 17.18 6.68 8.24
CA ASP A 235 17.94 6.24 7.06
C ASP A 235 17.12 5.28 6.20
N ILE A 236 15.94 5.71 5.79
CA ILE A 236 15.03 4.96 4.92
C ILE A 236 15.15 5.48 3.50
N LEU A 237 15.40 4.58 2.56
CA LEU A 237 15.41 4.87 1.13
C LEU A 237 14.33 4.07 0.40
N VAL A 238 13.42 4.78 -0.25
CA VAL A 238 12.44 4.21 -1.19
C VAL A 238 12.69 4.84 -2.55
N GLU A 239 13.15 4.05 -3.53
CA GLU A 239 13.50 4.61 -4.84
C GLU A 239 13.12 3.71 -6.02
N ASN A 240 12.76 4.34 -7.14
CA ASN A 240 12.43 3.64 -8.38
C ASN A 240 11.33 2.56 -8.21
N CYS A 241 10.38 2.78 -7.29
CA CYS A 241 9.30 1.86 -7.00
C CYS A 241 8.00 2.28 -7.72
N VAL A 242 7.13 1.30 -7.97
CA VAL A 242 5.79 1.51 -8.51
C VAL A 242 4.77 1.05 -7.49
N PHE A 243 3.83 1.94 -7.16
CA PHE A 243 2.69 1.65 -6.30
C PHE A 243 1.41 1.81 -7.11
N LYS A 244 0.62 0.75 -7.19
CA LYS A 244 -0.60 0.73 -8.00
C LYS A 244 -1.76 0.09 -7.25
N ASN A 245 -2.90 0.77 -7.24
CA ASN A 245 -4.14 0.29 -6.62
C ASN A 245 -3.96 -0.02 -5.12
N ILE A 246 -3.55 1.00 -4.36
CA ILE A 246 -3.30 0.93 -2.92
C ILE A 246 -4.52 1.46 -2.16
N TYR A 247 -4.98 0.71 -1.14
CA TYR A 247 -6.19 1.09 -0.40
C TYR A 247 -6.01 2.40 0.40
N ASP A 248 -4.95 2.49 1.20
CA ASP A 248 -4.61 3.67 2.00
C ASP A 248 -3.52 4.51 1.34
N SER A 249 -2.42 4.71 2.05
CA SER A 249 -1.27 5.46 1.58
C SER A 249 -0.24 4.54 0.93
N CYS A 250 0.40 5.01 -0.14
CA CYS A 250 1.42 4.21 -0.81
C CYS A 250 2.67 4.07 0.06
N VAL A 251 3.18 5.17 0.61
CA VAL A 251 4.32 5.19 1.55
C VAL A 251 3.93 5.99 2.77
N THR A 252 4.11 5.43 3.96
CA THR A 252 3.76 6.09 5.20
C THR A 252 4.76 5.82 6.33
N HIS A 253 4.94 6.82 7.18
CA HIS A 253 5.62 6.71 8.46
C HIS A 253 4.63 7.00 9.59
N GLN A 254 4.48 6.07 10.50
CA GLN A 254 3.55 6.18 11.62
C GLN A 254 4.24 5.79 12.93
N GLY A 255 3.90 6.47 14.00
CA GLY A 255 4.37 6.13 15.33
C GLY A 255 3.26 6.24 16.37
N PRO A 256 3.44 5.66 17.58
CA PRO A 256 2.51 5.93 18.65
C PRO A 256 2.60 7.41 19.03
N LYS A 257 1.49 8.00 19.46
CA LYS A 257 1.44 9.41 19.92
C LYS A 257 2.46 9.73 21.02
N SER A 258 2.86 8.71 21.79
CA SER A 258 3.86 8.81 22.87
C SER A 258 5.30 8.88 22.36
N ASP A 259 5.56 8.45 21.13
CA ASP A 259 6.89 8.54 20.54
C ASP A 259 7.05 9.92 19.89
N THR A 260 7.82 10.79 20.50
CA THR A 260 8.06 12.17 20.07
C THR A 260 9.27 12.30 19.14
N GLU A 261 10.04 11.23 18.93
CA GLU A 261 11.21 11.30 18.06
C GLU A 261 10.81 11.19 16.59
N PRO A 262 11.15 12.18 15.76
CA PRO A 262 10.84 12.17 14.33
C PRO A 262 11.72 11.14 13.59
N ALA A 263 11.26 10.68 12.43
CA ALA A 263 12.10 9.99 11.47
C ALA A 263 13.17 10.95 10.94
N VAL A 264 14.39 10.44 10.77
CA VAL A 264 15.52 11.20 10.26
C VAL A 264 16.00 10.57 8.96
N ASN A 265 16.20 11.39 7.93
CA ASN A 265 16.73 10.94 6.64
C ASN A 265 15.82 9.87 5.98
N PHE A 266 14.55 10.22 5.78
CA PHE A 266 13.62 9.42 5.00
C PHE A 266 13.57 9.97 3.57
N VAL A 267 14.08 9.22 2.61
CA VAL A 267 14.15 9.62 1.21
C VAL A 267 13.20 8.76 0.38
N CYS A 268 12.26 9.39 -0.32
CA CYS A 268 11.37 8.75 -1.27
C CYS A 268 11.51 9.45 -2.63
N ARG A 269 12.02 8.75 -3.63
CA ARG A 269 12.37 9.37 -4.91
C ARG A 269 12.21 8.47 -6.12
N ASP A 270 12.05 9.10 -7.27
CA ASP A 270 12.00 8.43 -8.57
C ASP A 270 10.92 7.33 -8.63
N CYS A 271 9.84 7.47 -7.83
CA CYS A 271 8.76 6.52 -7.72
C CYS A 271 7.53 6.95 -8.54
N THR A 272 6.73 5.96 -8.92
CA THR A 272 5.41 6.19 -9.52
C THR A 272 4.33 5.71 -8.56
N PHE A 273 3.40 6.59 -8.24
CA PHE A 273 2.23 6.33 -7.43
C PHE A 273 0.98 6.50 -8.30
N ASP A 274 0.26 5.41 -8.51
CA ASP A 274 -0.91 5.40 -9.39
C ASP A 274 -2.09 4.66 -8.74
N THR A 275 -3.23 5.31 -8.66
CA THR A 275 -4.45 4.74 -8.10
C THR A 275 -4.29 4.35 -6.62
N TYR A 276 -4.63 5.27 -5.73
CA TYR A 276 -4.57 5.06 -4.28
C TYR A 276 -5.68 5.84 -3.56
N GLY A 277 -6.09 5.33 -2.40
CA GLY A 277 -7.25 5.89 -1.72
C GLY A 277 -6.95 7.08 -0.83
N MET A 278 -5.81 7.12 -0.14
CA MET A 278 -5.55 8.14 0.87
C MET A 278 -4.45 9.12 0.49
N ALA A 279 -3.22 8.65 0.28
CA ALA A 279 -2.11 9.50 -0.11
C ALA A 279 -0.99 8.74 -0.85
N ALA A 280 -0.21 9.44 -1.68
CA ALA A 280 1.04 8.91 -2.18
C ALA A 280 2.09 8.82 -1.06
N PHE A 281 2.18 9.87 -0.24
CA PHE A 281 3.12 9.96 0.86
C PHE A 281 2.43 10.53 2.12
N GLU A 282 2.52 9.80 3.23
CA GLU A 282 1.89 10.17 4.49
C GLU A 282 2.91 10.20 5.63
N TYR A 283 2.85 11.29 6.42
CA TYR A 283 3.44 11.35 7.75
C TYR A 283 2.36 11.59 8.79
N ARG A 284 2.41 10.83 9.87
CA ARG A 284 1.46 10.95 10.96
C ARG A 284 2.17 11.08 12.31
N ASP A 285 1.63 11.98 13.14
CA ASP A 285 2.06 12.26 14.52
C ASP A 285 3.42 12.97 14.67
N LYS A 286 4.22 13.14 13.60
CA LYS A 286 5.54 13.79 13.64
C LYS A 286 5.87 14.47 12.31
N LEU A 287 6.77 15.44 12.35
CA LEU A 287 7.43 15.95 11.16
C LEU A 287 8.78 15.24 10.98
N PRO A 288 9.12 14.82 9.78
CA PRO A 288 10.42 14.21 9.51
C PRO A 288 11.54 15.24 9.55
N ILE A 289 12.77 14.78 9.80
CA ILE A 289 13.99 15.61 9.78
C ILE A 289 14.88 15.17 8.63
N ARG A 290 15.43 16.13 7.88
CA ARG A 290 16.34 15.90 6.73
C ARG A 290 15.76 14.86 5.75
N SER A 291 14.50 14.98 5.46
CA SER A 291 13.76 14.03 4.63
C SER A 291 13.40 14.64 3.29
N VAL A 292 13.30 13.80 2.27
CA VAL A 292 13.10 14.24 0.88
C VAL A 292 12.04 13.39 0.19
N PHE A 293 11.12 14.09 -0.48
CA PHE A 293 10.19 13.50 -1.45
C PHE A 293 10.42 14.18 -2.81
N GLU A 294 11.12 13.50 -3.73
CA GLU A 294 11.59 14.14 -4.96
C GLU A 294 11.47 13.28 -6.22
N ARG A 295 11.28 13.94 -7.36
CA ARG A 295 11.20 13.33 -8.69
C ARG A 295 10.21 12.18 -8.80
N ASN A 296 9.12 12.27 -8.05
CA ASN A 296 8.05 11.28 -8.07
C ASN A 296 6.94 11.70 -9.02
N VAL A 297 6.21 10.71 -9.52
CA VAL A 297 5.00 10.90 -10.31
C VAL A 297 3.81 10.38 -9.51
N CYS A 298 2.86 11.24 -9.13
CA CYS A 298 1.71 10.94 -8.31
C CYS A 298 0.42 11.17 -9.12
N LEU A 299 -0.31 10.10 -9.43
CA LEU A 299 -1.46 10.11 -10.32
C LEU A 299 -2.67 9.46 -9.64
N ASN A 300 -3.88 9.82 -10.09
CA ASN A 300 -5.11 9.14 -9.72
C ASN A 300 -5.32 8.96 -8.20
N ALA A 301 -5.06 10.03 -7.43
CA ALA A 301 -5.35 10.07 -6.00
C ALA A 301 -6.86 9.90 -5.74
N GLY A 302 -7.24 9.27 -4.63
CA GLY A 302 -8.63 9.06 -4.25
C GLY A 302 -9.41 8.23 -5.28
N SER A 303 -8.80 7.18 -5.79
CA SER A 303 -9.38 6.32 -6.82
C SER A 303 -9.18 4.83 -6.52
N GLY A 304 -9.61 3.97 -7.46
CA GLY A 304 -9.51 2.52 -7.35
C GLY A 304 -10.49 1.91 -6.35
N PHE A 305 -10.21 0.68 -5.93
CA PHE A 305 -11.12 -0.07 -5.06
C PHE A 305 -11.30 0.55 -3.67
N ALA A 306 -10.40 1.42 -3.27
CA ALA A 306 -10.51 2.18 -2.03
C ALA A 306 -11.75 3.08 -1.98
N MET A 307 -12.24 3.50 -3.14
CA MET A 307 -13.40 4.39 -3.28
C MET A 307 -14.71 3.64 -3.54
N LEU A 308 -14.66 2.31 -3.65
CA LEU A 308 -15.85 1.48 -3.83
C LEU A 308 -16.55 1.20 -2.49
N GLY A 309 -17.89 1.25 -2.52
CA GLY A 309 -18.71 0.97 -1.35
C GLY A 309 -18.63 2.07 -0.29
N GLU A 310 -18.91 1.68 0.95
CA GLU A 310 -18.95 2.56 2.12
C GLU A 310 -17.75 2.27 3.03
N SER A 311 -16.95 3.27 3.35
CA SER A 311 -15.78 3.10 4.22
C SER A 311 -15.36 4.44 4.84
N ARG A 312 -15.06 4.43 6.12
CA ARG A 312 -14.42 5.56 6.81
C ARG A 312 -12.88 5.41 6.75
N PRO A 313 -12.12 6.50 6.71
CA PRO A 313 -12.54 7.91 6.74
C PRO A 313 -12.90 8.52 5.37
N ARG A 314 -12.91 7.75 4.29
CA ARG A 314 -13.02 8.28 2.91
C ARG A 314 -14.32 8.99 2.59
N LYS A 315 -15.42 8.56 3.21
CA LYS A 315 -16.75 9.17 3.05
C LYS A 315 -17.29 9.75 4.34
N SER A 316 -16.42 10.06 5.30
CA SER A 316 -16.81 10.49 6.64
C SER A 316 -16.78 12.00 6.78
N GLU A 317 -17.80 12.56 7.44
CA GLU A 317 -17.83 13.96 7.88
C GLU A 317 -16.83 14.29 9.02
N ILE A 318 -16.13 13.27 9.56
CA ILE A 318 -15.15 13.45 10.65
C ILE A 318 -13.93 14.25 10.19
N TRP A 319 -13.57 14.15 8.93
CA TRP A 319 -12.45 14.87 8.35
C TRP A 319 -12.93 16.14 7.67
N PRO A 320 -12.21 17.26 7.79
CA PRO A 320 -12.61 18.51 7.18
C PRO A 320 -12.60 18.49 5.64
N GLN A 321 -12.08 17.42 5.06
CA GLN A 321 -11.97 17.22 3.61
C GLN A 321 -12.01 15.74 3.24
N PRO A 322 -12.44 15.38 2.04
CA PRO A 322 -12.32 14.02 1.50
C PRO A 322 -10.87 13.56 1.44
N MET A 323 -10.64 12.26 1.51
CA MET A 323 -9.32 11.64 1.28
C MET A 323 -9.00 11.57 -0.22
N GLY A 324 -7.75 11.33 -0.53
CA GLY A 324 -7.22 11.30 -1.90
C GLY A 324 -6.24 12.44 -2.14
N HIS A 325 -5.29 12.60 -1.23
CA HIS A 325 -4.22 13.59 -1.32
C HIS A 325 -2.99 13.01 -2.01
N HIS A 326 -2.10 13.84 -2.51
CA HIS A 326 -0.79 13.36 -2.90
C HIS A 326 0.16 13.36 -1.71
N ILE A 327 0.20 14.45 -0.92
CA ILE A 327 0.97 14.54 0.32
C ILE A 327 0.01 14.78 1.49
N PHE A 328 0.11 13.96 2.52
CA PHE A 328 -0.75 14.03 3.68
C PHE A 328 0.06 14.01 4.98
N LEU A 329 0.13 15.16 5.66
CA LEU A 329 0.78 15.33 6.96
C LEU A 329 -0.28 15.69 7.99
N TRP A 330 -0.57 14.81 8.91
CA TRP A 330 -1.67 14.98 9.83
C TRP A 330 -1.37 14.52 11.26
N ARG A 331 -2.15 15.06 12.19
CA ARG A 331 -1.97 14.83 13.63
C ARG A 331 -0.59 15.22 14.16
N ILE A 332 0.05 16.20 13.52
CA ILE A 332 1.35 16.71 13.95
C ILE A 332 1.17 17.57 15.20
N PRO A 333 1.77 17.21 16.35
CA PRO A 333 1.63 17.99 17.56
C PRO A 333 2.28 19.37 17.43
N GLU A 334 1.71 20.40 18.08
CA GLU A 334 2.30 21.73 18.13
C GLU A 334 3.71 21.73 18.74
N ALA A 335 3.99 20.81 19.68
CA ALA A 335 5.29 20.63 20.30
C ALA A 335 6.30 19.85 19.47
N SER A 336 5.97 19.43 18.24
CA SER A 336 6.90 18.72 17.38
C SER A 336 8.17 19.54 17.15
N ASN A 337 9.28 19.02 17.63
CA ASN A 337 10.60 19.63 17.43
C ASN A 337 11.18 19.12 16.11
N GLY A 338 11.52 20.00 15.22
CA GLY A 338 12.16 19.64 13.97
C GLY A 338 11.16 19.63 12.82
N GLY A 339 11.62 19.27 11.69
CA GLY A 339 10.99 19.27 10.40
C GLY A 339 11.93 19.94 9.42
N ASP A 340 12.39 19.16 8.51
CA ASP A 340 13.18 19.58 7.37
C ASP A 340 12.80 18.57 6.27
N LEU A 341 11.61 18.80 5.73
CA LEU A 341 11.07 17.99 4.63
C LEU A 341 11.14 18.81 3.34
N LEU A 342 11.90 18.32 2.39
CA LEU A 342 11.97 18.84 1.03
C LEU A 342 11.03 18.05 0.12
N ILE A 343 10.12 18.74 -0.58
CA ILE A 343 9.23 18.19 -1.60
C ILE A 343 9.53 18.89 -2.92
N CYS A 344 10.27 18.24 -3.82
CA CYS A 344 10.72 18.92 -5.03
C CYS A 344 10.72 18.06 -6.29
N ASP A 345 10.62 18.73 -7.43
CA ASP A 345 10.74 18.14 -8.75
C ASP A 345 9.73 17.01 -9.02
N ASN A 346 8.57 17.02 -8.34
CA ASN A 346 7.54 16.01 -8.49
C ASN A 346 6.51 16.42 -9.55
N ILE A 347 5.79 15.42 -10.06
CA ILE A 347 4.61 15.60 -10.91
C ILE A 347 3.38 15.15 -10.10
N PHE A 348 2.44 16.07 -9.89
CA PHE A 348 1.18 15.81 -9.20
C PHE A 348 0.01 15.92 -10.16
N GLY A 349 -0.72 14.81 -10.34
CA GLY A 349 -2.00 14.76 -11.03
C GLY A 349 -3.09 15.51 -10.26
N ALA A 350 -4.29 15.51 -10.80
CA ALA A 350 -5.43 16.09 -10.11
C ALA A 350 -5.79 15.28 -8.86
N ALA A 351 -6.03 15.95 -7.75
CA ALA A 351 -6.71 15.37 -6.59
C ALA A 351 -8.23 15.34 -6.85
N PRO A 352 -9.01 14.43 -6.25
CA PRO A 352 -10.46 14.41 -6.40
C PRO A 352 -11.10 15.66 -5.79
N GLU A 353 -12.35 15.92 -6.17
CA GLU A 353 -13.10 17.08 -5.67
C GLU A 353 -13.14 17.12 -4.14
N GLY A 354 -12.75 18.25 -3.56
CA GLY A 354 -12.68 18.46 -2.12
C GLY A 354 -11.45 17.90 -1.42
N ALA A 355 -10.61 17.10 -2.09
CA ALA A 355 -9.31 16.68 -1.57
C ALA A 355 -8.22 17.67 -2.01
N ALA A 356 -7.19 17.81 -1.19
CA ALA A 356 -6.08 18.69 -1.48
C ALA A 356 -4.88 17.92 -2.06
N VAL A 357 -4.17 18.54 -3.00
CA VAL A 357 -2.88 18.01 -3.48
C VAL A 357 -1.93 17.85 -2.28
N TYR A 358 -1.83 18.90 -1.45
CA TYR A 358 -1.18 18.83 -0.16
C TYR A 358 -2.21 19.05 0.94
N SER A 359 -2.26 18.13 1.90
CA SER A 359 -2.97 18.32 3.15
C SER A 359 -1.97 18.33 4.30
N ILE A 360 -1.44 19.49 4.59
CA ILE A 360 -0.42 19.72 5.61
C ILE A 360 -1.02 20.60 6.71
N ILE A 361 -1.72 19.97 7.63
CA ILE A 361 -2.48 20.63 8.69
C ILE A 361 -1.60 20.76 9.94
N SER A 362 -0.67 21.70 9.93
CA SER A 362 0.11 22.09 11.11
C SER A 362 0.62 23.51 10.96
N PRO A 363 0.39 24.41 11.93
CA PRO A 363 0.91 25.77 11.88
C PRO A 363 2.44 25.87 11.79
N LYS A 364 3.15 24.86 12.31
CA LYS A 364 4.61 24.79 12.27
C LYS A 364 5.16 24.24 10.96
N ALA A 365 4.32 23.56 10.17
CA ALA A 365 4.73 23.00 8.90
C ALA A 365 5.24 24.06 7.93
N GLU A 366 4.67 25.26 7.96
CA GLU A 366 5.08 26.37 7.09
C GLU A 366 6.57 26.72 7.19
N ALA A 367 7.16 26.62 8.40
CA ALA A 367 8.58 26.92 8.63
C ALA A 367 9.51 25.72 8.41
N GLN A 368 8.97 24.52 8.24
CA GLN A 368 9.72 23.27 8.30
C GLN A 368 9.63 22.43 7.02
N ILE A 369 8.81 22.89 6.07
CA ILE A 369 8.62 22.19 4.79
C ILE A 369 8.96 23.13 3.65
N THR A 370 9.87 22.68 2.80
CA THR A 370 10.28 23.39 1.58
C THR A 370 9.71 22.67 0.37
N LEU A 371 8.95 23.38 -0.44
CA LEU A 371 8.47 22.91 -1.73
C LEU A 371 9.16 23.71 -2.85
N LYS A 372 9.51 23.08 -3.97
CA LYS A 372 10.05 23.76 -5.14
C LYS A 372 9.99 22.91 -6.39
N ASN A 373 9.92 23.56 -7.54
CA ASN A 373 10.03 22.96 -8.87
C ASN A 373 9.03 21.81 -9.13
N ASN A 374 7.88 21.79 -8.44
CA ASN A 374 6.88 20.77 -8.69
C ASN A 374 6.03 21.12 -9.91
N LYS A 375 5.43 20.12 -10.53
CA LYS A 375 4.52 20.28 -11.65
C LYS A 375 3.13 19.80 -11.26
N TYR A 376 2.13 20.61 -11.55
CA TYR A 376 0.74 20.32 -11.20
C TYR A 376 -0.12 20.20 -12.44
N THR A 377 -1.00 19.23 -12.48
CA THR A 377 -2.05 19.21 -13.50
C THR A 377 -2.94 20.43 -13.32
N PRO A 378 -3.13 21.27 -14.37
CA PRO A 378 -4.04 22.37 -14.29
C PRO A 378 -5.43 21.82 -14.02
N ASN A 379 -6.03 22.25 -12.95
CA ASN A 379 -7.38 21.86 -12.57
C ASN A 379 -8.07 23.07 -11.96
N GLU A 380 -9.30 23.33 -12.36
CA GLU A 380 -10.18 24.30 -11.71
C GLU A 380 -10.41 24.01 -10.21
N ARG A 381 -9.94 22.81 -9.76
CA ARG A 381 -10.11 22.27 -8.43
C ARG A 381 -8.79 22.12 -7.64
N LEU A 382 -7.72 22.79 -8.07
CA LEU A 382 -6.49 22.76 -7.28
C LEU A 382 -6.80 23.26 -5.85
N LEU A 383 -6.47 22.44 -4.87
CA LEU A 383 -6.61 22.77 -3.47
C LEU A 383 -5.32 22.41 -2.74
N ILE A 384 -4.78 23.36 -1.98
CA ILE A 384 -3.61 23.19 -1.14
C ILE A 384 -3.98 23.59 0.27
N HIS A 385 -3.95 22.66 1.21
CA HIS A 385 -4.00 22.96 2.64
C HIS A 385 -2.58 23.00 3.20
N PHE A 386 -2.14 24.16 3.64
CA PHE A 386 -0.81 24.38 4.18
C PHE A 386 -0.87 25.23 5.44
N GLY A 387 -0.50 24.65 6.56
CA GLY A 387 -0.68 25.31 7.87
C GLY A 387 -2.16 25.54 8.19
N ALA A 388 -2.52 26.75 8.51
CA ALA A 388 -3.89 27.15 8.85
C ALA A 388 -4.73 27.65 7.66
N LYS A 389 -4.17 27.62 6.45
CA LYS A 389 -4.79 28.24 5.27
C LYS A 389 -4.97 27.25 4.12
N SER A 390 -5.90 27.58 3.23
CA SER A 390 -6.16 26.87 1.98
C SER A 390 -5.94 27.80 0.80
N TYR A 391 -5.40 27.26 -0.28
CA TYR A 391 -5.08 27.97 -1.51
C TYR A 391 -5.67 27.23 -2.69
N THR A 392 -6.11 27.95 -3.72
CA THR A 392 -6.72 27.40 -4.92
C THR A 392 -5.92 27.66 -6.20
N SER A 393 -4.78 28.35 -6.08
CA SER A 393 -3.82 28.52 -7.17
C SER A 393 -2.38 28.47 -6.66
N ILE A 394 -1.46 28.06 -7.55
CA ILE A 394 -0.03 28.02 -7.24
C ILE A 394 0.50 29.44 -6.99
N GLU A 395 0.07 30.40 -7.79
CA GLU A 395 0.51 31.79 -7.71
C GLU A 395 0.15 32.41 -6.37
N GLU A 396 -1.09 32.18 -5.91
CA GLU A 396 -1.51 32.64 -4.59
C GLU A 396 -0.70 31.97 -3.48
N PHE A 397 -0.51 30.66 -3.56
CA PHE A 397 0.28 29.89 -2.61
C PHE A 397 1.72 30.40 -2.52
N GLN A 398 2.41 30.55 -3.67
CA GLN A 398 3.77 31.05 -3.73
C GLN A 398 3.89 32.48 -3.17
N MET A 399 2.95 33.34 -3.53
CA MET A 399 2.96 34.74 -3.11
C MET A 399 2.81 34.86 -1.58
N GLN A 400 1.88 34.12 -0.99
CA GLN A 400 1.56 34.22 0.43
C GLN A 400 2.55 33.48 1.34
N THR A 401 3.02 32.31 0.92
CA THR A 401 3.87 31.47 1.77
C THR A 401 5.36 31.63 1.52
N LYS A 402 5.75 32.25 0.42
CA LYS A 402 7.15 32.30 -0.06
C LYS A 402 7.75 30.91 -0.23
N ASN A 403 6.94 29.94 -0.61
CA ASN A 403 7.29 28.54 -0.80
C ASN A 403 6.94 28.08 -2.23
N ASP A 404 7.36 26.89 -2.64
CA ASP A 404 7.08 26.24 -3.91
C ASP A 404 7.52 27.03 -5.16
N PHE A 405 8.63 27.79 -5.05
CA PHE A 405 9.18 28.53 -6.17
C PHE A 405 9.66 27.58 -7.30
N GLY A 406 9.49 28.04 -8.54
CA GLY A 406 9.82 27.27 -9.74
C GLY A 406 8.78 26.24 -10.12
N SER A 407 7.73 26.06 -9.33
CA SER A 407 6.63 25.16 -9.65
C SER A 407 5.68 25.77 -10.68
N THR A 408 5.13 24.92 -11.54
CA THR A 408 4.29 25.32 -12.67
C THR A 408 3.17 24.33 -12.93
N TYR A 409 2.18 24.75 -13.71
CA TYR A 409 1.20 23.83 -14.28
C TYR A 409 1.78 23.10 -15.51
N PHE A 410 1.32 21.87 -15.75
CA PHE A 410 1.57 21.14 -16.99
C PHE A 410 0.29 20.47 -17.47
N ASN A 411 0.12 20.37 -18.77
CA ASN A 411 -0.98 19.61 -19.36
C ASN A 411 -0.58 18.14 -19.50
N GLN A 412 -1.39 17.24 -18.99
CA GLN A 412 -1.32 15.83 -19.40
C GLN A 412 -1.89 15.75 -20.81
N ASN A 413 -1.04 15.66 -21.83
CA ASN A 413 -1.44 15.36 -23.20
C ASN A 413 -1.71 13.87 -23.35
#